data_f6c918b29b28ce424701a31a83c710ff
#
_entry.id   f6c918b29b28ce424701a31a83c710ff
#
_cell.length_a   1.000
_cell.length_b   1.000
_cell.length_c   1.000
_cell.angle_alpha   90.00
_cell.angle_beta   90.00
_cell.angle_gamma   90.00
#
_symmetry.space_group_name_H-M   'P 1'
#
loop_
_entity.id
_entity.type
_entity.pdbx_description
1 polymer ?
#
loop_
_entity_poly.entity_id
_entity_poly.type
_entity_poly.pdbx_seq_one_letter_code
_entity_poly.pdbx_strand_id
1 'polypeptide(L)'
;HPDLDGLSAEDFERIFRLNVVGPFQMVRACAAALKSSQGAIVNVSSVASVLGTGSSVAYAASKAALETMSFSLARSLAPEVRVNVVAPGHTRTPWHESARGAAGAAEVEKRYSSIAPLRAISESADVADAIVWLIEGARRVTGQVVYVDGGMHIATPR
;
A
#
# COMPACT_ATOMS: atom_id res chain seq x y z
N HIS A 1 -11.27 -4.65 -16.69
CA HIS A 1 -11.56 -3.85 -15.50
C HIS A 1 -12.98 -3.35 -15.54
N PRO A 2 -13.70 -3.50 -14.42
CA PRO A 2 -14.99 -2.85 -14.28
C PRO A 2 -14.67 -1.40 -14.08
N ASP A 3 -14.95 -0.65 -15.06
CA ASP A 3 -14.37 0.37 -15.18
C ASP A 3 -15.11 1.61 -15.14
N LEU A 4 -15.00 2.49 -15.93
CA LEU A 4 -15.58 3.80 -15.89
C LEU A 4 -17.11 3.74 -15.77
N ASP A 5 -17.73 2.76 -16.40
CA ASP A 5 -19.21 2.61 -16.44
C ASP A 5 -19.81 1.87 -15.23
N GLY A 6 -19.00 1.17 -14.46
CA GLY A 6 -19.45 0.36 -13.32
C GLY A 6 -19.10 0.93 -11.94
N LEU A 7 -18.38 2.05 -11.89
CA LEU A 7 -17.97 2.70 -10.65
C LEU A 7 -18.81 3.96 -10.41
N SER A 8 -19.70 3.95 -9.42
CA SER A 8 -20.46 5.15 -9.05
C SER A 8 -19.61 6.18 -8.31
N ALA A 9 -20.08 7.43 -8.25
CA ALA A 9 -19.44 8.46 -7.45
C ALA A 9 -19.43 8.09 -5.97
N GLU A 10 -20.49 7.46 -5.48
CA GLU A 10 -20.62 6.99 -4.10
C GLU A 10 -19.59 5.91 -3.77
N ASP A 11 -19.33 4.97 -4.70
CA ASP A 11 -18.29 3.95 -4.53
C ASP A 11 -16.91 4.57 -4.52
N PHE A 12 -16.67 5.56 -5.39
CA PHE A 12 -15.42 6.33 -5.42
C PHE A 12 -15.17 7.01 -4.07
N GLU A 13 -16.16 7.74 -3.56
CA GLU A 13 -16.07 8.40 -2.26
C GLU A 13 -15.88 7.40 -1.13
N ARG A 14 -16.59 6.29 -1.13
CA ARG A 14 -16.47 5.24 -0.11
C ARG A 14 -15.05 4.68 -0.05
N ILE A 15 -14.42 4.43 -1.21
CA ILE A 15 -13.03 3.95 -1.29
C ILE A 15 -12.08 5.02 -0.73
N PHE A 16 -12.28 6.29 -1.06
CA PHE A 16 -11.47 7.38 -0.51
C PHE A 16 -11.67 7.57 0.98
N ARG A 17 -12.89 7.46 1.48
CA ARG A 17 -13.17 7.49 2.92
C ARG A 17 -12.40 6.40 3.65
N LEU A 18 -12.38 5.19 3.11
CA LEU A 18 -11.68 4.07 3.72
C LEU A 18 -10.17 4.24 3.64
N ASN A 19 -9.62 4.52 2.46
CA ASN A 19 -8.19 4.44 2.18
C ASN A 19 -7.41 5.72 2.48
N VAL A 20 -8.07 6.87 2.57
CA VAL A 20 -7.43 8.18 2.77
C VAL A 20 -7.94 8.85 4.05
N VAL A 21 -9.25 9.07 4.16
CA VAL A 21 -9.81 9.78 5.32
C VAL A 21 -9.65 8.98 6.60
N GLY A 22 -9.86 7.66 6.56
CA GLY A 22 -9.68 6.76 7.68
C GLY A 22 -8.26 6.82 8.27
N PRO A 23 -7.21 6.56 7.50
CA PRO A 23 -5.83 6.73 7.94
C PRO A 23 -5.52 8.13 8.46
N PHE A 24 -6.00 9.18 7.81
CA PHE A 24 -5.82 10.55 8.30
C PHE A 24 -6.43 10.73 9.69
N GLN A 25 -7.65 10.26 9.93
CA GLN A 25 -8.30 10.35 11.24
C GLN A 25 -7.56 9.55 12.32
N MET A 26 -7.03 8.37 11.98
CA MET A 26 -6.21 7.57 12.89
C MET A 26 -4.92 8.33 13.29
N VAL A 27 -4.21 8.88 12.30
CA VAL A 27 -3.02 9.70 12.57
C VAL A 27 -3.36 10.87 13.47
N ARG A 28 -4.44 11.59 13.17
CA ARG A 28 -4.89 12.73 13.94
C ARG A 28 -5.22 12.37 15.41
N ALA A 29 -5.89 11.23 15.61
CA ALA A 29 -6.23 10.75 16.94
C ALA A 29 -5.00 10.32 17.76
N CYS A 30 -3.98 9.74 17.10
CA CYS A 30 -2.79 9.22 17.75
C CYS A 30 -1.62 10.24 17.82
N ALA A 31 -1.73 11.41 17.17
CA ALA A 31 -0.60 12.31 16.96
C ALA A 31 0.11 12.73 18.26
N ALA A 32 -0.64 13.05 19.32
CA ALA A 32 -0.05 13.46 20.60
C ALA A 32 0.77 12.32 21.26
N ALA A 33 0.23 11.10 21.26
CA ALA A 33 0.91 9.93 21.81
C ALA A 33 2.14 9.56 20.99
N LEU A 34 2.04 9.61 19.65
CA LEU A 34 3.15 9.33 18.74
C LEU A 34 4.29 10.35 18.93
N LYS A 35 3.97 11.63 19.08
CA LYS A 35 5.00 12.65 19.38
C LYS A 35 5.67 12.41 20.71
N SER A 36 4.91 12.13 21.76
CA SER A 36 5.43 11.85 23.09
C SER A 36 6.36 10.62 23.12
N SER A 37 6.09 9.60 22.33
CA SER A 37 6.88 8.38 22.25
C SER A 37 7.99 8.39 21.19
N GLN A 38 8.11 9.49 20.41
CA GLN A 38 8.98 9.55 19.23
C GLN A 38 8.73 8.38 18.27
N GLY A 39 7.46 8.12 18.00
CA GLY A 39 6.97 6.93 17.30
C GLY A 39 7.18 6.94 15.79
N ALA A 40 6.56 5.97 15.15
CA ALA A 40 6.55 5.84 13.71
C ALA A 40 5.15 5.49 13.18
N ILE A 41 4.86 5.94 11.97
CA ILE A 41 3.67 5.59 11.21
C ILE A 41 4.12 4.89 9.93
N VAL A 42 3.49 3.76 9.63
CA VAL A 42 3.65 3.08 8.36
C VAL A 42 2.28 2.89 7.72
N ASN A 43 2.03 3.62 6.64
CA ASN A 43 0.81 3.45 5.85
C ASN A 43 1.03 2.34 4.81
N VAL A 44 0.02 1.49 4.60
CA VAL A 44 0.08 0.43 3.58
C VAL A 44 -0.63 0.91 2.32
N SER A 45 0.17 1.22 1.30
CA SER A 45 -0.30 1.57 -0.04
C SER A 45 -0.41 0.34 -0.95
N SER A 46 -0.05 0.46 -2.20
CA SER A 46 -0.01 -0.61 -3.20
C SER A 46 0.80 -0.14 -4.40
N VAL A 47 1.40 -1.04 -5.15
CA VAL A 47 1.96 -0.73 -6.49
C VAL A 47 0.92 -0.15 -7.45
N ALA A 48 -0.37 -0.32 -7.16
CA ALA A 48 -1.46 0.31 -7.89
C ALA A 48 -1.36 1.84 -7.94
N SER A 49 -0.76 2.47 -6.92
CA SER A 49 -0.55 3.90 -6.84
C SER A 49 0.27 4.47 -8.00
N VAL A 50 1.26 3.71 -8.47
CA VAL A 50 2.17 4.14 -9.55
C VAL A 50 1.87 3.46 -10.88
N LEU A 51 1.27 2.25 -10.87
CA LEU A 51 0.94 1.52 -12.08
C LEU A 51 -0.46 1.87 -12.63
N GLY A 52 -1.31 2.54 -11.86
CA GLY A 52 -2.70 2.79 -12.24
C GLY A 52 -3.54 1.52 -12.39
N THR A 53 -3.13 0.41 -11.75
CA THR A 53 -3.79 -0.89 -11.80
C THR A 53 -4.54 -1.20 -10.51
N GLY A 54 -5.00 -2.43 -10.33
CA GLY A 54 -5.67 -2.85 -9.09
C GLY A 54 -7.15 -3.15 -9.30
N SER A 55 -7.96 -3.03 -8.25
CA SER A 55 -9.37 -3.41 -8.29
C SER A 55 -10.27 -2.38 -8.99
N SER A 56 -9.88 -1.12 -9.02
CA SER A 56 -10.62 -0.03 -9.68
C SER A 56 -9.77 1.23 -9.83
N VAL A 57 -10.23 2.17 -10.66
CA VAL A 57 -9.63 3.52 -10.80
C VAL A 57 -9.60 4.24 -9.44
N ALA A 58 -10.69 4.18 -8.67
CA ALA A 58 -10.77 4.78 -7.35
C ALA A 58 -9.77 4.18 -6.37
N TYR A 59 -9.55 2.86 -6.43
CA TYR A 59 -8.55 2.20 -5.58
C TYR A 59 -7.14 2.72 -5.88
N ALA A 60 -6.73 2.69 -7.14
CA ALA A 60 -5.40 3.18 -7.55
C ALA A 60 -5.20 4.65 -7.15
N ALA A 61 -6.18 5.50 -7.46
CA ALA A 61 -6.14 6.92 -7.09
C ALA A 61 -6.07 7.14 -5.57
N SER A 62 -6.82 6.35 -4.78
CA SER A 62 -6.80 6.45 -3.32
C SER A 62 -5.46 6.03 -2.72
N LYS A 63 -4.77 5.04 -3.31
CA LYS A 63 -3.45 4.60 -2.84
C LYS A 63 -2.38 5.64 -3.18
N ALA A 64 -2.44 6.28 -4.34
CA ALA A 64 -1.59 7.43 -4.68
C ALA A 64 -1.83 8.62 -3.73
N ALA A 65 -3.08 8.92 -3.42
CA ALA A 65 -3.44 9.96 -2.47
C ALA A 65 -2.90 9.66 -1.06
N LEU A 66 -2.96 8.41 -0.61
CA LEU A 66 -2.39 7.98 0.67
C LEU A 66 -0.87 8.18 0.73
N GLU A 67 -0.15 7.91 -0.35
CA GLU A 67 1.30 8.15 -0.43
C GLU A 67 1.62 9.64 -0.31
N THR A 68 0.96 10.48 -1.11
CA THR A 68 1.16 11.93 -1.07
C THR A 68 0.78 12.52 0.30
N MET A 69 -0.31 12.04 0.91
CA MET A 69 -0.70 12.41 2.27
C MET A 69 0.40 12.02 3.27
N SER A 70 1.00 10.85 3.12
CA SER A 70 2.09 10.39 3.99
C SER A 70 3.32 11.29 3.92
N PHE A 71 3.67 11.82 2.74
CA PHE A 71 4.75 12.80 2.59
C PHE A 71 4.45 14.11 3.34
N SER A 72 3.21 14.58 3.27
CA SER A 72 2.78 15.77 4.00
C SER A 72 2.82 15.54 5.52
N LEU A 73 2.36 14.38 5.98
CA LEU A 73 2.40 13.98 7.38
C LEU A 73 3.84 13.83 7.90
N ALA A 74 4.74 13.28 7.09
CA ALA A 74 6.16 13.17 7.43
C ALA A 74 6.78 14.54 7.73
N ARG A 75 6.44 15.56 6.94
CA ARG A 75 6.88 16.95 7.19
C ARG A 75 6.24 17.55 8.43
N SER A 76 4.93 17.34 8.61
CA SER A 76 4.15 17.99 9.67
C SER A 76 4.41 17.40 11.05
N LEU A 77 4.85 16.14 11.12
CA LEU A 77 5.07 15.41 12.38
C LEU A 77 6.56 15.29 12.75
N ALA A 78 7.46 15.72 11.86
CA ALA A 78 8.88 15.79 12.16
C ALA A 78 9.15 16.93 13.18
N PRO A 79 10.21 16.80 14.00
CA PRO A 79 11.16 15.71 14.05
C PRO A 79 10.74 14.51 14.90
N GLU A 80 9.60 14.57 15.59
CA GLU A 80 9.23 13.60 16.62
C GLU A 80 8.73 12.27 16.05
N VAL A 81 8.01 12.32 14.91
CA VAL A 81 7.37 11.12 14.32
C VAL A 81 7.87 10.91 12.90
N ARG A 82 8.28 9.69 12.61
CA ARG A 82 8.60 9.26 11.24
C ARG A 82 7.34 8.72 10.56
N VAL A 83 7.14 9.06 9.29
CA VAL A 83 6.00 8.56 8.50
C VAL A 83 6.52 8.00 7.19
N ASN A 84 6.26 6.74 6.94
CA ASN A 84 6.66 6.05 5.72
C ASN A 84 5.50 5.23 5.16
N VAL A 85 5.71 4.69 3.98
CA VAL A 85 4.73 3.87 3.26
C VAL A 85 5.38 2.55 2.87
N VAL A 86 4.64 1.45 3.01
CA VAL A 86 4.92 0.18 2.33
C VAL A 86 3.92 0.02 1.21
N ALA A 87 4.38 -0.28 0.01
CA ALA A 87 3.57 -0.48 -1.19
C ALA A 87 3.74 -1.92 -1.70
N PRO A 88 2.88 -2.86 -1.27
CA PRO A 88 2.94 -4.23 -1.74
C PRO A 88 2.55 -4.37 -3.21
N GLY A 89 3.14 -5.35 -3.87
CA GLY A 89 2.65 -5.92 -5.11
C GLY A 89 1.51 -6.93 -4.86
N HIS A 90 1.38 -7.89 -5.78
CA HIS A 90 0.49 -9.01 -5.52
C HIS A 90 1.05 -9.85 -4.37
N THR A 91 0.26 -9.97 -3.30
CA THR A 91 0.65 -10.66 -2.07
C THR A 91 -0.26 -11.85 -1.85
N ARG A 92 0.32 -13.01 -1.56
CA ARG A 92 -0.46 -14.21 -1.24
C ARG A 92 -1.21 -14.01 0.07
N THR A 93 -2.54 -14.08 -0.01
CA THR A 93 -3.44 -13.98 1.14
C THR A 93 -4.62 -14.92 0.98
N PRO A 94 -5.22 -15.42 2.09
CA PRO A 94 -6.43 -16.25 2.02
C PRO A 94 -7.60 -15.58 1.30
N TRP A 95 -7.63 -14.25 1.22
CA TRP A 95 -8.66 -13.50 0.53
C TRP A 95 -8.72 -13.82 -0.98
N HIS A 96 -7.59 -13.99 -1.62
CA HIS A 96 -7.54 -14.32 -3.05
C HIS A 96 -8.16 -15.69 -3.34
N GLU A 97 -7.87 -16.65 -2.49
CA GLU A 97 -8.43 -18.00 -2.59
C GLU A 97 -9.93 -18.01 -2.31
N SER A 98 -10.36 -17.28 -1.26
CA SER A 98 -11.78 -17.15 -0.91
C SER A 98 -12.60 -16.46 -2.01
N ALA A 99 -12.01 -15.47 -2.70
CA ALA A 99 -12.69 -14.69 -3.74
C ALA A 99 -12.74 -15.39 -5.11
N ARG A 100 -11.78 -16.27 -5.43
CA ARG A 100 -11.55 -16.81 -6.79
C ARG A 100 -11.48 -18.33 -6.85
N GLY A 101 -11.50 -19.02 -5.70
CA GLY A 101 -11.13 -20.42 -5.57
C GLY A 101 -9.63 -20.68 -5.76
N ALA A 102 -9.15 -21.84 -5.35
CA ALA A 102 -7.73 -22.18 -5.37
C ALA A 102 -7.12 -22.12 -6.78
N ALA A 103 -7.82 -22.61 -7.79
CA ALA A 103 -7.33 -22.58 -9.18
C ALA A 103 -7.21 -21.16 -9.73
N GLY A 104 -8.20 -20.30 -9.48
CA GLY A 104 -8.17 -18.90 -9.90
C GLY A 104 -7.09 -18.09 -9.17
N ALA A 105 -6.86 -18.35 -7.90
CA ALA A 105 -5.76 -17.75 -7.14
C ALA A 105 -4.39 -18.15 -7.73
N ALA A 106 -4.19 -19.45 -8.00
CA ALA A 106 -2.94 -19.95 -8.58
C ALA A 106 -2.63 -19.36 -9.97
N GLU A 107 -3.65 -19.18 -10.82
CA GLU A 107 -3.48 -18.55 -12.14
C GLU A 107 -3.03 -17.07 -12.01
N VAL A 108 -3.66 -16.34 -11.10
CA VAL A 108 -3.30 -14.94 -10.81
C VAL A 108 -1.87 -14.86 -10.26
N GLU A 109 -1.49 -15.73 -9.32
CA GLU A 109 -0.13 -15.80 -8.80
C GLU A 109 0.90 -16.07 -9.90
N LYS A 110 0.64 -17.05 -10.76
CA LYS A 110 1.50 -17.38 -11.91
C LYS A 110 1.67 -16.18 -12.83
N ARG A 111 0.58 -15.45 -13.11
CA ARG A 111 0.65 -14.23 -13.94
C ARG A 111 1.53 -13.17 -13.30
N TYR A 112 1.33 -12.85 -12.02
CA TYR A 112 2.12 -11.80 -11.35
C TYR A 112 3.58 -12.21 -11.14
N SER A 113 3.85 -13.46 -10.81
CA SER A 113 5.22 -13.99 -10.76
C SER A 113 5.95 -13.89 -12.10
N SER A 114 5.23 -14.06 -13.22
CA SER A 114 5.86 -13.93 -14.55
C SER A 114 6.22 -12.50 -14.91
N ILE A 115 5.52 -11.51 -14.33
CA ILE A 115 5.79 -10.08 -14.55
C ILE A 115 6.93 -9.59 -13.65
N ALA A 116 6.92 -9.99 -12.39
CA ALA A 116 7.89 -9.53 -11.40
C ALA A 116 9.33 -9.94 -11.78
N PRO A 117 10.30 -9.03 -11.75
CA PRO A 117 11.71 -9.35 -11.99
C PRO A 117 12.27 -10.49 -11.13
N LEU A 118 11.86 -10.58 -9.85
CA LEU A 118 12.26 -11.65 -8.96
C LEU A 118 11.54 -12.98 -9.20
N ARG A 119 10.60 -13.04 -10.18
CA ARG A 119 9.84 -14.24 -10.53
C ARG A 119 9.04 -14.85 -9.38
N ALA A 120 8.70 -14.04 -8.41
CA ALA A 120 7.92 -14.43 -7.23
C ALA A 120 6.92 -13.32 -6.88
N ILE A 121 5.81 -13.70 -6.26
CA ILE A 121 4.92 -12.79 -5.55
C ILE A 121 5.38 -12.69 -4.10
N SER A 122 4.93 -11.65 -3.41
CA SER A 122 5.23 -11.48 -1.98
C SER A 122 4.34 -12.38 -1.11
N GLU A 123 4.88 -12.84 -0.01
CA GLU A 123 4.12 -13.40 1.09
C GLU A 123 3.72 -12.28 2.08
N SER A 124 2.71 -12.53 2.90
CA SER A 124 2.31 -11.56 3.93
C SER A 124 3.46 -11.24 4.90
N ALA A 125 4.35 -12.20 5.15
CA ALA A 125 5.54 -12.01 5.97
C ALA A 125 6.53 -11.00 5.38
N ASP A 126 6.75 -11.01 4.06
CA ASP A 126 7.65 -10.06 3.41
C ASP A 126 7.19 -8.60 3.62
N VAL A 127 5.88 -8.40 3.55
CA VAL A 127 5.26 -7.08 3.80
C VAL A 127 5.39 -6.70 5.27
N ALA A 128 5.15 -7.65 6.18
CA ALA A 128 5.26 -7.43 7.62
C ALA A 128 6.70 -7.08 8.03
N ASP A 129 7.69 -7.76 7.49
CA ASP A 129 9.11 -7.49 7.77
C ASP A 129 9.51 -6.07 7.36
N ALA A 130 9.06 -5.60 6.21
CA ALA A 130 9.28 -4.22 5.78
C ALA A 130 8.62 -3.20 6.71
N ILE A 131 7.41 -3.47 7.19
CA ILE A 131 6.70 -2.62 8.16
C ILE A 131 7.47 -2.57 9.49
N VAL A 132 7.85 -3.72 10.02
CA VAL A 132 8.60 -3.82 11.29
C VAL A 132 9.94 -3.09 11.19
N TRP A 133 10.67 -3.28 10.08
CA TRP A 133 11.92 -2.54 9.85
C TRP A 133 11.70 -1.02 9.85
N LEU A 134 10.66 -0.52 9.19
CA LEU A 134 10.34 0.91 9.19
C LEU A 134 9.94 1.44 10.58
N ILE A 135 9.32 0.61 11.41
CA ILE A 135 8.93 0.98 12.78
C ILE A 135 10.15 0.98 13.71
N GLU A 136 10.91 -0.10 13.74
CA GLU A 136 11.93 -0.35 14.76
C GLU A 136 13.36 0.02 14.33
N GLY A 137 13.71 -0.22 13.05
CA GLY A 137 15.08 -0.16 12.55
C GLY A 137 15.44 1.12 11.80
N ALA A 138 14.52 1.71 11.07
CA ALA A 138 14.78 2.78 10.10
C ALA A 138 14.81 4.19 10.72
N ARG A 139 15.67 4.43 11.70
CA ARG A 139 15.68 5.64 12.54
C ARG A 139 15.87 6.97 11.80
N ARG A 140 16.41 6.97 10.60
CA ARG A 140 16.67 8.16 9.77
C ARG A 140 15.87 8.14 8.47
N VAL A 141 14.83 7.27 8.39
CA VAL A 141 13.98 7.12 7.21
C VAL A 141 12.60 7.69 7.52
N THR A 142 12.21 8.73 6.79
CA THR A 142 10.86 9.31 6.81
C THR A 142 10.50 9.83 5.41
N GLY A 143 9.22 9.83 5.07
CA GLY A 143 8.72 10.27 3.77
C GLY A 143 9.11 9.33 2.61
N GLN A 144 9.32 8.04 2.88
CA GLN A 144 9.70 7.06 1.85
C GLN A 144 8.55 6.11 1.53
N VAL A 145 8.54 5.63 0.28
CA VAL A 145 7.73 4.49 -0.16
C VAL A 145 8.65 3.30 -0.41
N VAL A 146 8.41 2.21 0.30
CA VAL A 146 9.14 0.95 0.14
C VAL A 146 8.23 -0.02 -0.61
N TYR A 147 8.62 -0.36 -1.84
CA TYR A 147 7.91 -1.33 -2.66
C TYR A 147 8.32 -2.75 -2.26
N VAL A 148 7.31 -3.57 -1.94
CA VAL A 148 7.47 -5.00 -1.63
C VAL A 148 6.69 -5.77 -2.69
N ASP A 149 7.26 -5.88 -3.88
CA ASP A 149 6.54 -6.29 -5.09
C ASP A 149 7.36 -7.17 -6.04
N GLY A 150 8.53 -7.63 -5.62
CA GLY A 150 9.44 -8.40 -6.47
C GLY A 150 9.97 -7.59 -7.68
N GLY A 151 9.90 -6.25 -7.61
CA GLY A 151 10.31 -5.35 -8.68
C GLY A 151 9.24 -5.11 -9.75
N MET A 152 7.98 -5.46 -9.48
CA MET A 152 6.90 -5.33 -10.47
C MET A 152 6.72 -3.88 -10.96
N HIS A 153 6.86 -2.89 -10.08
CA HIS A 153 6.67 -1.48 -10.43
C HIS A 153 7.72 -0.94 -11.44
N ILE A 154 8.84 -1.63 -11.59
CA ILE A 154 9.88 -1.28 -12.57
C ILE A 154 9.98 -2.28 -13.74
N ALA A 155 9.06 -3.23 -13.81
CA ALA A 155 9.06 -4.23 -14.87
C ALA A 155 8.71 -3.59 -16.22
N THR A 156 9.58 -3.76 -17.20
CA THR A 156 9.29 -3.41 -18.60
C THR A 156 8.70 -4.62 -19.32
N PRO A 157 7.75 -4.42 -20.25
CA PRO A 157 7.30 -5.49 -21.13
C PRO A 157 8.51 -6.11 -21.87
N ARG A 158 8.64 -7.42 -21.83
CA ARG A 158 9.63 -8.16 -22.59
C ARG A 158 8.99 -8.73 -23.83
#